data_5018349059e3279059b8e0805fc5b30e
#
_entry.id   5018349059e3279059b8e0805fc5b30e
#
_cell.length_a   1.000
_cell.length_b   1.000
_cell.length_c   1.000
_cell.angle_alpha   90.00
_cell.angle_beta   90.00
_cell.angle_gamma   90.00
#
_symmetry.space_group_name_H-M   'P 1'
#
loop_
_entity.id
_entity.type
_entity.pdbx_description
1 polymer ?
#
loop_
_entity_poly.entity_id
_entity_poly.type
_entity_poly.pdbx_seq_one_letter_code
_entity_poly.pdbx_strand_id
1 'polypeptide(L)'
;MTEIVALYGDPVAGNPTSIMQNAAFREAGLDFVYVDIRVSATELPAAIAAARTLGFAGLNCTIPHKVAVIPLLDGLGESARVIGAVNCVVAREGRFIGENTDGKGFLQSLRGEIDPRGREIVLFGAGG
;
A
#
# COMPACT_ATOMS: atom_id res chain seq x y z
N MET A 1 19.84 10.64 -6.32
CA MET A 1 19.92 9.39 -5.53
C MET A 1 18.64 8.63 -5.76
N THR A 2 18.73 7.36 -6.11
CA THR A 2 17.55 6.53 -6.39
C THR A 2 16.66 6.40 -5.16
N GLU A 3 15.39 6.71 -5.31
CA GLU A 3 14.38 6.57 -4.26
C GLU A 3 13.91 5.11 -4.16
N ILE A 4 13.70 4.61 -2.96
CA ILE A 4 13.28 3.23 -2.72
C ILE A 4 11.82 3.20 -2.29
N VAL A 5 11.05 2.36 -2.96
CA VAL A 5 9.68 1.99 -2.57
C VAL A 5 9.61 0.47 -2.43
N ALA A 6 8.88 -0.04 -1.47
CA ALA A 6 8.81 -1.48 -1.20
C ALA A 6 7.38 -2.00 -1.12
N LEU A 7 7.22 -3.31 -1.36
CA LEU A 7 6.06 -4.09 -0.96
C LEU A 7 6.42 -4.92 0.28
N TYR A 8 5.66 -4.75 1.36
CA TYR A 8 5.75 -5.58 2.56
C TYR A 8 4.56 -6.54 2.63
N GLY A 9 4.84 -7.81 2.79
CA GLY A 9 3.82 -8.87 2.89
C GLY A 9 4.43 -10.22 3.23
N ASP A 10 3.57 -11.19 3.46
CA ASP A 10 3.96 -12.59 3.65
C ASP A 10 2.78 -13.50 3.23
N PRO A 11 2.87 -14.15 2.08
CA PRO A 11 3.97 -14.14 1.09
C PRO A 11 3.98 -12.89 0.18
N VAL A 12 5.10 -12.62 -0.47
CA VAL A 12 5.23 -11.63 -1.56
C VAL A 12 5.53 -12.28 -2.91
N ALA A 13 5.96 -13.54 -2.92
CA ALA A 13 6.31 -14.27 -4.12
C ALA A 13 5.12 -14.32 -5.12
N GLY A 14 5.42 -14.00 -6.39
CA GLY A 14 4.42 -13.99 -7.46
C GLY A 14 3.53 -12.73 -7.49
N ASN A 15 3.76 -11.74 -6.65
CA ASN A 15 3.05 -10.48 -6.72
C ASN A 15 3.55 -9.66 -7.93
N PRO A 16 2.67 -9.25 -8.86
CA PRO A 16 3.09 -8.52 -10.06
C PRO A 16 3.42 -7.04 -9.82
N THR A 17 3.22 -6.53 -8.61
CA THR A 17 3.29 -5.09 -8.33
C THR A 17 4.67 -4.51 -8.63
N SER A 18 5.76 -5.19 -8.26
CA SER A 18 7.11 -4.71 -8.52
C SER A 18 7.43 -4.61 -10.00
N ILE A 19 6.96 -5.55 -10.82
CA ILE A 19 7.13 -5.53 -12.27
C ILE A 19 6.40 -4.32 -12.86
N MET A 20 5.14 -4.12 -12.46
CA MET A 20 4.30 -3.04 -12.94
C MET A 20 4.86 -1.66 -12.52
N GLN A 21 5.20 -1.49 -11.25
CA GLN A 21 5.69 -0.22 -10.72
C GLN A 21 7.04 0.16 -11.32
N ASN A 22 7.98 -0.78 -11.42
CA ASN A 22 9.28 -0.51 -12.04
C ASN A 22 9.16 -0.18 -13.53
N ALA A 23 8.20 -0.77 -14.25
CA ALA A 23 7.90 -0.39 -15.62
C ALA A 23 7.35 1.04 -15.71
N ALA A 24 6.42 1.40 -14.82
CA ALA A 24 5.86 2.74 -14.76
C ALA A 24 6.92 3.80 -14.40
N PHE A 25 7.81 3.52 -13.45
CA PHE A 25 8.90 4.44 -13.09
C PHE A 25 9.84 4.70 -14.28
N ARG A 26 10.21 3.65 -15.02
CA ARG A 26 11.04 3.81 -16.23
C ARG A 26 10.35 4.65 -17.30
N GLU A 27 9.07 4.37 -17.57
CA GLU A 27 8.29 5.14 -18.57
C GLU A 27 8.14 6.61 -18.17
N ALA A 28 7.96 6.88 -16.88
CA ALA A 28 7.84 8.24 -16.36
C ALA A 28 9.18 8.97 -16.18
N GLY A 29 10.32 8.31 -16.45
CA GLY A 29 11.65 8.87 -16.24
C GLY A 29 11.99 9.16 -14.77
N LEU A 30 11.38 8.42 -13.83
CA LEU A 30 11.59 8.58 -12.41
C LEU A 30 12.74 7.71 -11.91
N ASP A 31 13.64 8.29 -11.11
CA ASP A 31 14.76 7.55 -10.47
C ASP A 31 14.25 6.85 -9.19
N PHE A 32 13.38 5.87 -9.39
CA PHE A 32 12.80 5.05 -8.34
C PHE A 32 13.07 3.57 -8.59
N VAL A 33 13.17 2.80 -7.52
CA VAL A 33 13.18 1.34 -7.56
C VAL A 33 12.10 0.79 -6.61
N TYR A 34 11.33 -0.17 -7.10
CA TYR A 34 10.34 -0.90 -6.32
C TYR A 34 10.85 -2.31 -6.03
N VAL A 35 10.87 -2.71 -4.76
CA VAL A 35 11.37 -4.00 -4.30
C VAL A 35 10.32 -4.76 -3.49
N ASP A 36 10.25 -6.07 -3.68
CA ASP A 36 9.41 -6.96 -2.89
C ASP A 36 10.21 -7.45 -1.68
N ILE A 37 9.71 -7.21 -0.47
CA ILE A 37 10.36 -7.61 0.77
C ILE A 37 9.38 -8.46 1.58
N ARG A 38 9.73 -9.73 1.78
CA ARG A 38 8.98 -10.58 2.68
C ARG A 38 9.21 -10.12 4.12
N VAL A 39 8.12 -9.79 4.80
CA VAL A 39 8.12 -9.37 6.19
C VAL A 39 7.06 -10.19 6.93
N SER A 40 7.46 -10.96 7.93
CA SER A 40 6.51 -11.67 8.78
C SER A 40 5.74 -10.72 9.70
N ALA A 41 4.63 -11.17 10.27
CA ALA A 41 3.83 -10.34 11.17
C ALA A 41 4.64 -9.85 12.40
N THR A 42 5.54 -10.68 12.92
CA THR A 42 6.39 -10.32 14.08
C THR A 42 7.50 -9.35 13.74
N GLU A 43 7.94 -9.30 12.48
CA GLU A 43 9.02 -8.43 12.00
C GLU A 43 8.51 -7.06 11.55
N LEU A 44 7.21 -6.89 11.37
CA LEU A 44 6.63 -5.66 10.82
C LEU A 44 7.07 -4.38 11.56
N PRO A 45 7.07 -4.31 12.91
CA PRO A 45 7.52 -3.10 13.60
C PRO A 45 8.97 -2.73 13.28
N ALA A 46 9.87 -3.72 13.28
CA ALA A 46 11.28 -3.51 12.94
C ALA A 46 11.46 -3.11 11.47
N ALA A 47 10.70 -3.72 10.57
CA ALA A 47 10.74 -3.41 9.14
C ALA A 47 10.28 -1.97 8.84
N ILE A 48 9.23 -1.48 9.51
CA ILE A 48 8.76 -0.09 9.39
C ILE A 48 9.80 0.89 9.93
N ALA A 49 10.42 0.58 11.08
CA ALA A 49 11.49 1.40 11.63
C ALA A 49 12.72 1.45 10.70
N ALA A 50 13.08 0.32 10.10
CA ALA A 50 14.18 0.23 9.13
C ALA A 50 13.89 1.05 7.86
N ALA A 51 12.69 0.93 7.29
CA ALA A 51 12.28 1.71 6.12
C ALA A 51 12.38 3.22 6.38
N ARG A 52 11.97 3.66 7.56
CA ARG A 52 12.09 5.06 7.99
C ARG A 52 13.56 5.50 8.10
N THR A 53 14.40 4.70 8.76
CA THR A 53 15.83 4.99 8.95
C THR A 53 16.60 5.01 7.62
N LEU A 54 16.24 4.11 6.70
CA LEU A 54 16.85 4.00 5.38
C LEU A 54 16.30 5.02 4.36
N GLY A 55 15.33 5.83 4.75
CA GLY A 55 14.78 6.89 3.92
C GLY A 55 13.94 6.39 2.74
N PHE A 56 13.16 5.32 2.93
CA PHE A 56 12.22 4.87 1.89
C PHE A 56 11.21 5.98 1.58
N ALA A 57 10.95 6.20 0.31
CA ALA A 57 9.96 7.19 -0.15
C ALA A 57 8.52 6.74 0.16
N GLY A 58 8.32 5.46 0.37
CA GLY A 58 7.06 4.86 0.74
C GLY A 58 7.08 3.35 0.65
N LEU A 59 5.95 2.74 0.96
CA LEU A 59 5.78 1.30 0.83
C LEU A 59 4.31 0.93 0.62
N ASN A 60 4.08 -0.20 0.00
CA ASN A 60 2.79 -0.86 0.02
C ASN A 60 2.75 -1.96 1.08
N CYS A 61 1.60 -2.12 1.68
CA CYS A 61 1.30 -3.23 2.58
C CYS A 61 0.29 -4.17 1.93
N THR A 62 0.62 -5.46 1.91
CA THR A 62 -0.33 -6.51 1.55
C THR A 62 -0.55 -7.43 2.75
N ILE A 63 -1.20 -8.57 2.55
CA ILE A 63 -1.47 -9.56 3.60
C ILE A 63 -0.14 -9.95 4.29
N PRO A 64 -0.10 -9.98 5.64
CA PRO A 64 -1.17 -9.74 6.62
C PRO A 64 -1.12 -8.35 7.26
N HIS A 65 -0.51 -7.35 6.62
CA HIS A 65 -0.03 -6.12 7.28
C HIS A 65 -0.98 -4.93 7.22
N LYS A 66 -2.04 -4.96 6.37
CA LYS A 66 -2.87 -3.76 6.09
C LYS A 66 -3.51 -3.13 7.33
N VAL A 67 -3.82 -3.91 8.34
CA VAL A 67 -4.36 -3.40 9.62
C VAL A 67 -3.24 -3.24 10.64
N ALA A 68 -2.34 -4.22 10.72
CA ALA A 68 -1.27 -4.25 11.72
C ALA A 68 -0.27 -3.08 11.59
N VAL A 69 -0.14 -2.49 10.41
CA VAL A 69 0.76 -1.35 10.17
C VAL A 69 0.24 -0.05 10.78
N ILE A 70 -1.07 0.10 10.99
CA ILE A 70 -1.71 1.36 11.41
C ILE A 70 -1.05 1.97 12.66
N PRO A 71 -0.86 1.23 13.77
CA PRO A 71 -0.27 1.81 14.99
C PRO A 71 1.23 2.17 14.84
N LEU A 72 1.87 1.78 13.74
CA LEU A 72 3.28 2.05 13.46
C LEU A 72 3.49 3.31 12.61
N LEU A 73 2.41 3.94 12.17
CA LEU A 73 2.42 5.12 11.31
C LEU A 73 2.21 6.41 12.10
N ASP A 74 2.62 7.53 11.51
CA ASP A 74 2.48 8.85 12.13
C ASP A 74 1.10 9.48 11.89
N GLY A 75 0.31 8.92 11.00
CA GLY A 75 -1.04 9.37 10.70
C GLY A 75 -1.69 8.58 9.57
N LEU A 76 -2.99 8.82 9.41
CA LEU A 76 -3.79 8.21 8.35
C LEU A 76 -4.47 9.30 7.53
N GLY A 77 -4.48 9.11 6.21
CA GLY A 77 -5.36 9.83 5.31
C GLY A 77 -6.82 9.42 5.49
N GLU A 78 -7.73 10.18 4.91
CA GLU A 78 -9.18 9.96 5.06
C GLU A 78 -9.60 8.57 4.59
N SER A 79 -9.08 8.11 3.44
CA SER A 79 -9.40 6.80 2.88
C SER A 79 -9.06 5.66 3.84
N ALA A 80 -7.87 5.68 4.42
CA ALA A 80 -7.43 4.65 5.36
C ALA A 80 -8.21 4.71 6.68
N ARG A 81 -8.58 5.91 7.14
CA ARG A 81 -9.41 6.07 8.35
C ARG A 81 -10.80 5.48 8.18
N VAL A 82 -11.43 5.74 7.04
CA VAL A 82 -12.78 5.23 6.76
C VAL A 82 -12.78 3.72 6.60
N ILE A 83 -11.79 3.18 5.89
CA ILE A 83 -11.72 1.74 5.60
C ILE A 83 -11.17 0.94 6.78
N GLY A 84 -10.31 1.54 7.62
CA GLY A 84 -9.65 0.85 8.73
C GLY A 84 -8.50 -0.07 8.29
N ALA A 85 -7.95 0.15 7.11
CA ALA A 85 -6.82 -0.59 6.57
C ALA A 85 -5.94 0.30 5.69
N VAL A 86 -4.65 -0.01 5.64
CA VAL A 86 -3.62 0.71 4.88
C VAL A 86 -2.99 -0.24 3.87
N ASN A 87 -3.03 0.10 2.59
CA ASN A 87 -2.28 -0.61 1.56
C ASN A 87 -1.11 0.22 1.00
N CYS A 88 -1.07 1.51 1.29
CA CYS A 88 -0.06 2.43 0.78
C CYS A 88 0.42 3.35 1.92
N VAL A 89 1.71 3.42 2.12
CA VAL A 89 2.36 4.35 3.06
C VAL A 89 3.22 5.31 2.27
N VAL A 90 3.03 6.60 2.51
CA VAL A 90 3.77 7.66 1.83
C VAL A 90 4.64 8.40 2.84
N ALA A 91 5.92 8.55 2.53
CA ALA A 91 6.81 9.41 3.31
C ALA A 91 6.57 10.87 2.92
N ARG A 92 6.16 11.69 3.88
CA ARG A 92 5.95 13.13 3.72
C ARG A 92 6.58 13.86 4.88
N GLU A 93 7.56 14.69 4.60
CA GLU A 93 8.25 15.51 5.62
C GLU A 93 8.76 14.68 6.82
N GLY A 94 9.38 13.53 6.53
CA GLY A 94 9.88 12.60 7.54
C GLY A 94 8.82 11.77 8.28
N ARG A 95 7.55 11.91 7.91
CA ARG A 95 6.42 11.17 8.51
C ARG A 95 5.88 10.12 7.55
N PHE A 96 5.50 8.98 8.07
CA PHE A 96 4.82 7.93 7.33
C PHE A 96 3.30 8.07 7.49
N ILE A 97 2.62 8.39 6.38
CA ILE A 97 1.16 8.56 6.35
C ILE A 97 0.54 7.38 5.59
N GLY A 98 -0.40 6.71 6.25
CA GLY A 98 -1.11 5.57 5.66
C GLY A 98 -2.32 6.01 4.84
N GLU A 99 -2.46 5.43 3.65
CA GLU A 99 -3.56 5.64 2.72
C GLU A 99 -4.17 4.29 2.32
N ASN A 100 -5.39 4.33 1.81
CA ASN A 100 -6.00 3.17 1.16
C ASN A 100 -6.43 3.50 -0.26
N THR A 101 -5.79 2.85 -1.22
CA THR A 101 -6.09 3.00 -2.65
C THR A 101 -6.92 1.84 -3.20
N ASP A 102 -7.11 0.75 -2.44
CA ASP A 102 -7.86 -0.43 -2.89
C ASP A 102 -9.33 -0.08 -3.10
N GLY A 103 -9.98 0.57 -2.14
CA GLY A 103 -11.37 0.96 -2.24
C GLY A 103 -11.64 1.95 -3.38
N LYS A 104 -10.79 2.97 -3.50
CA LYS A 104 -10.87 3.94 -4.62
C LYS A 104 -10.67 3.27 -5.96
N GLY A 105 -9.66 2.40 -6.07
CA GLY A 105 -9.36 1.66 -7.30
C GLY A 105 -10.52 0.76 -7.71
N PHE A 106 -11.12 0.05 -6.76
CA PHE A 106 -12.29 -0.79 -7.01
C PHE A 106 -13.48 0.04 -7.53
N LEU A 107 -13.83 1.13 -6.84
CA LEU A 107 -14.92 2.01 -7.28
C LEU A 107 -14.64 2.62 -8.66
N GLN A 108 -13.39 2.99 -8.92
CA GLN A 108 -13.01 3.56 -10.21
C GLN A 108 -13.10 2.52 -11.33
N SER A 109 -12.77 1.27 -11.06
CA SER A 109 -12.89 0.18 -12.05
C SER A 109 -14.34 -0.12 -12.42
N LEU A 110 -15.30 0.10 -11.51
CA LEU A 110 -16.72 -0.09 -11.78
C LEU A 110 -17.33 1.02 -12.63
N ARG A 111 -16.81 2.24 -12.57
CA ARG A 111 -17.43 3.41 -13.21
C ARG A 111 -17.59 3.32 -14.73
N GLY A 112 -16.77 2.51 -15.39
CA GLY A 112 -16.88 2.25 -16.82
C GLY A 112 -17.96 1.24 -17.20
N GLU A 113 -18.41 0.43 -16.23
CA GLU A 113 -19.30 -0.71 -16.44
C GLU A 113 -20.66 -0.49 -15.77
N ILE A 114 -20.67 0.00 -14.53
CA ILE A 114 -21.86 0.13 -13.71
C ILE A 114 -21.73 1.27 -12.69
N ASP A 115 -22.84 1.99 -12.43
CA ASP A 115 -22.95 2.88 -11.27
C ASP A 115 -23.49 2.07 -10.09
N PRO A 116 -22.72 1.90 -9.01
CA PRO A 116 -23.14 1.13 -7.84
C PRO A 116 -24.20 1.84 -6.97
N ARG A 117 -24.43 3.14 -7.20
CA ARG A 117 -25.38 3.92 -6.41
C ARG A 117 -26.82 3.41 -6.60
N GLY A 118 -27.49 3.13 -5.50
CA GLY A 118 -28.88 2.63 -5.51
C GLY A 118 -29.03 1.19 -5.98
N ARG A 119 -27.93 0.42 -6.08
CA ARG A 119 -27.97 -0.99 -6.46
C ARG A 119 -27.98 -1.88 -5.22
N GLU A 120 -28.61 -3.03 -5.34
CA GLU A 120 -28.44 -4.12 -4.40
C GLU A 120 -27.09 -4.80 -4.65
N ILE A 121 -26.30 -4.92 -3.60
CA ILE A 121 -24.95 -5.50 -3.67
C ILE A 121 -24.84 -6.63 -2.66
N VAL A 122 -24.35 -7.78 -3.09
CA VAL A 122 -23.97 -8.89 -2.21
C VAL A 122 -22.46 -8.93 -2.09
N LEU A 123 -21.96 -8.83 -0.86
CA LEU A 123 -20.54 -8.85 -0.56
C LEU A 123 -20.17 -10.15 0.17
N PHE A 124 -19.23 -10.91 -0.37
CA PHE A 124 -18.68 -12.09 0.29
C PHE A 124 -17.34 -11.75 0.93
N GLY A 125 -17.31 -11.66 2.25
CA GLY A 125 -16.15 -11.29 3.06
C GLY A 125 -16.10 -9.79 3.37
N ALA A 126 -15.44 -9.46 4.47
CA ALA A 126 -15.24 -8.10 4.96
C ALA A 126 -13.89 -7.97 5.70
N GLY A 127 -12.87 -8.67 5.23
CA GLY A 127 -11.50 -8.58 5.75
C GLY A 127 -10.75 -7.34 5.25
N GLY A 128 -9.66 -6.97 5.95
CA GLY A 128 -8.76 -5.88 5.60
C GLY A 128 -7.58 -6.32 4.72
#